data_3182955e31492ebddc16a5f41764aa23
#
_entry.id   3182955e31492ebddc16a5f41764aa23
#
_cell.length_a   1.000
_cell.length_b   1.000
_cell.length_c   1.000
_cell.angle_alpha   90.00
_cell.angle_beta   90.00
_cell.angle_gamma   90.00
#
_symmetry.space_group_name_H-M   'P 1'
#
loop_
_entity.id
_entity.type
_entity.pdbx_description
1 polymer ?
#
loop_
_entity_poly.entity_id
_entity_poly.type
_entity_poly.pdbx_seq_one_letter_code
_entity_poly.pdbx_strand_id
1 'polypeptide(L)'
;MYVVSRKTTGYKKLQKGLACEDFFLTKEFNDFVIMACADGHGDRKCKYAAKGAELATWVITKVLQDMRKVEDSIEDYGTVLNDSREEIIKKFICGWVGAVLDDYKVNHPEDTTFQQEFKELSKYAKSIYDIRNGEMPVREFRALAEYRHKCEEAIYKITLLYGTTMNGMVVTDKFVFAVGIGDGDVVAVNGKRVEWLLPSSSQFSTSTASLCGNFGVMPENFASIFVPITKGRKRTDSFFQPEILMISTDGLRNAFLSDEAFAEKLLEIAQSFKKGDGKNFVRNSKRWIEERSMYGVTQDDIAFSLCSKYTVKIKQTQRVKKSKTEDA
;
A
#
# COMPACT_ATOMS: atom_id res chain seq x y z
N MET A 1 -10.54 0.37 16.72
CA MET A 1 -10.83 0.05 15.30
C MET A 1 -10.70 -1.45 15.10
N TYR A 2 -11.29 -2.00 14.06
CA TYR A 2 -11.15 -3.41 13.69
C TYR A 2 -10.56 -3.50 12.30
N VAL A 3 -9.57 -4.37 12.11
CA VAL A 3 -8.87 -4.48 10.82
C VAL A 3 -8.95 -5.90 10.29
N VAL A 4 -9.10 -6.04 9.00
CA VAL A 4 -9.02 -7.31 8.27
C VAL A 4 -8.22 -7.12 6.98
N SER A 5 -7.25 -7.99 6.78
CA SER A 5 -6.42 -7.96 5.57
C SER A 5 -6.32 -9.36 4.98
N ARG A 6 -6.42 -9.48 3.67
CA ARG A 6 -6.39 -10.76 2.94
C ARG A 6 -5.73 -10.57 1.58
N LYS A 7 -5.16 -11.66 1.06
CA LYS A 7 -4.78 -11.76 -0.34
C LYS A 7 -5.07 -13.14 -0.90
N THR A 8 -5.21 -13.22 -2.19
CA THR A 8 -5.37 -14.47 -2.94
C THR A 8 -4.68 -14.36 -4.30
N THR A 9 -4.17 -15.49 -4.77
CA THR A 9 -3.61 -15.57 -6.12
C THR A 9 -4.74 -15.60 -7.15
N GLY A 10 -4.56 -14.89 -8.24
CA GLY A 10 -5.46 -14.86 -9.38
C GLY A 10 -5.71 -16.25 -9.96
N TYR A 11 -6.96 -16.57 -10.29
CA TYR A 11 -7.33 -17.90 -10.75
C TYR A 11 -6.54 -18.31 -11.99
N LYS A 12 -6.32 -17.38 -12.94
CA LYS A 12 -5.49 -17.62 -14.12
C LYS A 12 -4.03 -17.95 -13.80
N LYS A 13 -3.47 -17.33 -12.74
CA LYS A 13 -2.11 -17.61 -12.24
C LYS A 13 -2.06 -18.97 -11.54
N LEU A 14 -3.06 -19.28 -10.68
CA LEU A 14 -3.17 -20.57 -10.02
C LEU A 14 -3.17 -21.74 -10.99
N GLN A 15 -3.93 -21.64 -12.10
CA GLN A 15 -3.94 -22.67 -13.13
C GLN A 15 -2.59 -22.90 -13.82
N LYS A 16 -1.72 -21.89 -13.80
CA LYS A 16 -0.35 -21.96 -14.35
C LYS A 16 0.71 -22.28 -13.30
N GLY A 17 0.33 -22.50 -12.03
CA GLY A 17 1.27 -22.72 -10.93
C GLY A 17 2.10 -21.49 -10.57
N LEU A 18 1.62 -20.29 -10.90
CA LEU A 18 2.29 -19.02 -10.59
C LEU A 18 1.87 -18.50 -9.21
N ALA A 19 2.78 -17.78 -8.56
CA ALA A 19 2.52 -17.15 -7.27
C ALA A 19 1.75 -15.83 -7.41
N CYS A 20 1.15 -15.38 -6.30
CA CYS A 20 0.56 -14.06 -6.16
C CYS A 20 1.64 -12.98 -6.15
N GLU A 21 1.51 -12.00 -7.02
CA GLU A 21 2.42 -10.85 -7.10
C GLU A 21 1.93 -9.66 -6.26
N ASP A 22 0.67 -9.70 -5.79
CA ASP A 22 0.13 -8.69 -4.87
C ASP A 22 0.64 -8.87 -3.46
N PHE A 23 0.76 -7.75 -2.75
CA PHE A 23 1.13 -7.75 -1.35
C PHE A 23 0.31 -6.75 -0.53
N PHE A 24 0.13 -7.05 0.77
CA PHE A 24 -0.39 -6.12 1.75
C PHE A 24 0.44 -6.17 3.02
N LEU A 25 0.49 -5.04 3.73
CA LEU A 25 1.03 -4.95 5.07
C LEU A 25 0.13 -4.08 5.93
N THR A 26 -0.21 -4.58 7.11
CA THR A 26 -1.02 -3.82 8.08
C THR A 26 -0.33 -3.83 9.43
N LYS A 27 -0.23 -2.66 10.06
CA LYS A 27 0.25 -2.51 11.44
C LYS A 27 -0.79 -1.77 12.26
N GLU A 28 -1.17 -2.37 13.36
CA GLU A 28 -2.12 -1.82 14.33
C GLU A 28 -1.35 -1.28 15.54
N PHE A 29 -1.66 -0.05 15.93
CA PHE A 29 -1.15 0.63 17.11
C PHE A 29 -2.33 1.02 18.01
N ASN A 30 -2.07 1.54 19.19
CA ASN A 30 -3.13 1.88 20.14
C ASN A 30 -4.08 2.97 19.62
N ASP A 31 -3.57 3.95 18.89
CA ASP A 31 -4.26 5.18 18.48
C ASP A 31 -4.37 5.33 16.95
N PHE A 32 -3.70 4.47 16.18
CA PHE A 32 -3.76 4.49 14.71
C PHE A 32 -3.50 3.13 14.08
N VAL A 33 -3.82 3.03 12.81
CA VAL A 33 -3.53 1.87 11.95
C VAL A 33 -2.81 2.37 10.70
N ILE A 34 -1.79 1.64 10.27
CA ILE A 34 -1.18 1.81 8.95
C ILE A 34 -1.56 0.61 8.09
N MET A 35 -2.09 0.87 6.91
CA MET A 35 -2.40 -0.13 5.90
C MET A 35 -1.65 0.20 4.61
N ALA A 36 -1.11 -0.80 3.95
CA ALA A 36 -0.46 -0.68 2.65
C ALA A 36 -0.84 -1.85 1.74
N CYS A 37 -1.04 -1.58 0.46
CA CYS A 37 -1.22 -2.57 -0.60
C CYS A 37 -0.36 -2.20 -1.81
N ALA A 38 0.12 -3.21 -2.51
CA ALA A 38 0.91 -3.07 -3.73
C ALA A 38 0.59 -4.22 -4.68
N ASP A 39 0.49 -3.89 -5.96
CA ASP A 39 0.28 -4.82 -7.07
C ASP A 39 1.59 -4.96 -7.84
N GLY A 40 2.13 -6.17 -7.90
CA GLY A 40 3.33 -6.48 -8.65
C GLY A 40 3.02 -6.72 -10.12
N HIS A 41 3.74 -6.03 -11.01
CA HIS A 41 3.50 -6.12 -12.45
C HIS A 41 3.72 -7.52 -13.01
N GLY A 42 2.69 -8.13 -13.58
CA GLY A 42 2.72 -9.43 -14.26
C GLY A 42 3.49 -9.45 -15.60
N ASP A 43 4.24 -8.40 -15.95
CA ASP A 43 5.05 -8.34 -17.17
C ASP A 43 6.30 -9.23 -17.03
N ARG A 44 6.67 -9.91 -18.13
CA ARG A 44 7.89 -10.75 -18.18
C ARG A 44 9.18 -10.00 -17.84
N LYS A 45 9.20 -8.68 -17.99
CA LYS A 45 10.33 -7.82 -17.61
C LYS A 45 10.44 -7.63 -16.10
N CYS A 46 9.33 -7.75 -15.37
CA CYS A 46 9.26 -7.53 -13.93
C CYS A 46 9.39 -8.87 -13.15
N LYS A 47 10.51 -9.56 -13.34
CA LYS A 47 10.74 -10.93 -12.81
C LYS A 47 10.60 -11.05 -11.28
N TYR A 48 10.78 -9.96 -10.56
CA TYR A 48 10.74 -9.90 -9.10
C TYR A 48 9.60 -9.00 -8.59
N ALA A 49 8.51 -8.86 -9.38
CA ALA A 49 7.38 -7.99 -9.08
C ALA A 49 6.77 -8.27 -7.70
N ALA A 50 6.56 -9.55 -7.35
CA ALA A 50 6.08 -9.94 -6.02
C ALA A 50 6.98 -9.41 -4.88
N LYS A 51 8.30 -9.44 -5.08
CA LYS A 51 9.26 -8.89 -4.12
C LYS A 51 9.24 -7.37 -4.12
N GLY A 52 9.07 -6.76 -5.28
CA GLY A 52 8.88 -5.32 -5.42
C GLY A 52 7.67 -4.82 -4.63
N ALA A 53 6.54 -5.52 -4.71
CA ALA A 53 5.32 -5.23 -3.96
C ALA A 53 5.51 -5.41 -2.44
N GLU A 54 6.17 -6.48 -2.02
CA GLU A 54 6.53 -6.69 -0.62
C GLU A 54 7.39 -5.53 -0.07
N LEU A 55 8.46 -5.16 -0.78
CA LEU A 55 9.36 -4.09 -0.39
C LEU A 55 8.65 -2.73 -0.36
N ALA A 56 7.77 -2.45 -1.34
CA ALA A 56 7.02 -1.20 -1.40
C ALA A 56 6.10 -1.04 -0.17
N THR A 57 5.33 -2.07 0.17
CA THR A 57 4.45 -2.04 1.35
C THR A 57 5.25 -1.92 2.66
N TRP A 58 6.40 -2.59 2.75
CA TRP A 58 7.27 -2.49 3.93
C TRP A 58 7.86 -1.09 4.09
N VAL A 59 8.39 -0.50 3.00
CA VAL A 59 9.04 0.82 3.05
C VAL A 59 8.03 1.91 3.39
N ILE A 60 6.86 1.96 2.71
CA ILE A 60 5.87 3.01 3.02
C ILE A 60 5.36 2.90 4.46
N THR A 61 5.11 1.66 4.93
CA THR A 61 4.70 1.45 6.33
C THR A 61 5.76 1.93 7.31
N LYS A 62 7.04 1.67 7.00
CA LYS A 62 8.16 2.14 7.83
C LYS A 62 8.28 3.67 7.83
N VAL A 63 8.18 4.31 6.66
CA VAL A 63 8.24 5.78 6.54
C VAL A 63 7.13 6.41 7.38
N LEU A 64 5.89 5.98 7.22
CA LEU A 64 4.75 6.50 7.98
C LEU A 64 4.89 6.25 9.49
N GLN A 65 5.39 5.09 9.90
CA GLN A 65 5.64 4.77 11.30
C GLN A 65 6.76 5.62 11.89
N ASP A 66 7.86 5.84 11.15
CA ASP A 66 9.01 6.59 11.64
C ASP A 66 8.66 8.09 11.82
N MET A 67 7.80 8.64 10.96
CA MET A 67 7.28 10.00 11.13
C MET A 67 6.41 10.14 12.41
N ARG A 68 5.67 9.10 12.80
CA ARG A 68 4.90 9.10 14.07
C ARG A 68 5.77 9.11 15.32
N LYS A 69 6.94 8.47 15.28
CA LYS A 69 7.83 8.33 16.45
C LYS A 69 8.43 9.63 16.94
N VAL A 70 8.50 10.64 16.09
CA VAL A 70 9.06 11.95 16.44
C VAL A 70 8.01 12.96 16.90
N GLU A 71 6.74 12.53 16.93
CA GLU A 71 5.61 13.40 17.28
C GLU A 71 5.02 13.02 18.65
N ASP A 72 4.75 14.03 19.49
CA ASP A 72 4.25 13.84 20.86
C ASP A 72 2.77 13.45 20.87
N SER A 73 1.97 13.94 19.92
CA SER A 73 0.54 13.70 19.85
C SER A 73 0.09 13.16 18.47
N ILE A 74 -1.14 12.66 18.42
CA ILE A 74 -1.76 12.23 17.17
C ILE A 74 -2.13 13.42 16.28
N GLU A 75 -2.40 14.58 16.87
CA GLU A 75 -2.66 15.83 16.18
C GLU A 75 -1.39 16.34 15.48
N ASP A 76 -0.25 16.35 16.17
CA ASP A 76 1.05 16.75 15.61
C ASP A 76 1.45 15.81 14.47
N TYR A 77 1.23 14.50 14.65
CA TYR A 77 1.42 13.54 13.57
C TYR A 77 0.55 13.85 12.36
N GLY A 78 -0.72 14.22 12.56
CA GLY A 78 -1.62 14.65 11.48
C GLY A 78 -1.10 15.87 10.75
N THR A 79 -0.62 16.88 11.49
CA THR A 79 -0.04 18.10 10.93
C THR A 79 1.18 17.77 10.07
N VAL A 80 2.12 16.97 10.60
CA VAL A 80 3.33 16.55 9.88
C VAL A 80 2.97 15.78 8.60
N LEU A 81 2.03 14.82 8.66
CA LEU A 81 1.61 14.09 7.46
C LEU A 81 1.01 14.99 6.39
N ASN A 82 0.24 16.02 6.81
CA ASN A 82 -0.35 16.98 5.88
C ASN A 82 0.69 17.90 5.24
N ASP A 83 1.64 18.39 6.03
CA ASP A 83 2.58 19.43 5.62
C ASP A 83 3.84 18.85 4.94
N SER A 84 4.19 17.60 5.24
CA SER A 84 5.41 16.94 4.75
C SER A 84 5.16 15.87 3.67
N ARG A 85 4.12 16.04 2.84
CA ARG A 85 3.75 15.05 1.80
C ARG A 85 4.88 14.76 0.83
N GLU A 86 5.57 15.80 0.40
CA GLU A 86 6.71 15.68 -0.50
C GLU A 86 7.89 14.93 0.16
N GLU A 87 8.16 15.19 1.43
CA GLU A 87 9.17 14.48 2.19
C GLU A 87 8.83 13.00 2.38
N ILE A 88 7.55 12.67 2.59
CA ILE A 88 7.07 11.28 2.65
C ILE A 88 7.39 10.56 1.34
N ILE A 89 7.04 11.18 0.21
CA ILE A 89 7.30 10.62 -1.12
C ILE A 89 8.81 10.46 -1.35
N LYS A 90 9.61 11.47 -1.02
CA LYS A 90 11.07 11.43 -1.08
C LYS A 90 11.65 10.27 -0.27
N LYS A 91 11.29 10.16 1.01
CA LYS A 91 11.75 9.09 1.89
C LYS A 91 11.32 7.70 1.36
N PHE A 92 10.11 7.61 0.81
CA PHE A 92 9.61 6.38 0.24
C PHE A 92 10.40 5.97 -1.01
N ILE A 93 10.58 6.87 -1.98
CA ILE A 93 11.34 6.59 -3.21
C ILE A 93 12.76 6.14 -2.88
N CYS A 94 13.48 6.93 -2.08
CA CYS A 94 14.86 6.60 -1.69
C CYS A 94 14.93 5.26 -0.93
N GLY A 95 13.98 5.03 -0.03
CA GLY A 95 13.91 3.79 0.74
C GLY A 95 13.59 2.57 -0.11
N TRP A 96 12.65 2.68 -1.06
CA TRP A 96 12.28 1.58 -1.95
C TRP A 96 13.42 1.23 -2.91
N VAL A 97 14.02 2.22 -3.58
CA VAL A 97 15.19 1.98 -4.45
C VAL A 97 16.32 1.33 -3.66
N GLY A 98 16.63 1.83 -2.45
CA GLY A 98 17.64 1.23 -1.58
C GLY A 98 17.33 -0.23 -1.23
N ALA A 99 16.08 -0.53 -0.85
CA ALA A 99 15.66 -1.89 -0.51
C ALA A 99 15.72 -2.85 -1.71
N VAL A 100 15.39 -2.38 -2.91
CA VAL A 100 15.51 -3.14 -4.17
C VAL A 100 16.97 -3.45 -4.47
N LEU A 101 17.87 -2.47 -4.34
CA LEU A 101 19.30 -2.68 -4.57
C LEU A 101 19.91 -3.67 -3.55
N ASP A 102 19.49 -3.58 -2.29
CA ASP A 102 19.93 -4.50 -1.23
C ASP A 102 19.46 -5.94 -1.51
N ASP A 103 18.19 -6.11 -1.91
CA ASP A 103 17.63 -7.41 -2.28
C ASP A 103 18.32 -8.00 -3.52
N TYR A 104 18.53 -7.18 -4.56
CA TYR A 104 19.22 -7.61 -5.77
C TYR A 104 20.66 -8.05 -5.49
N LYS A 105 21.37 -7.32 -4.62
CA LYS A 105 22.73 -7.69 -4.19
C LYS A 105 22.82 -9.08 -3.58
N VAL A 106 21.85 -9.40 -2.72
CA VAL A 106 21.83 -10.68 -2.00
C VAL A 106 21.47 -11.83 -2.95
N ASN A 107 20.54 -11.60 -3.85
CA ASN A 107 20.00 -12.65 -4.71
C ASN A 107 20.74 -12.84 -6.03
N HIS A 108 21.66 -11.90 -6.38
CA HIS A 108 22.46 -11.92 -7.62
C HIS A 108 23.96 -11.74 -7.36
N PRO A 109 24.59 -12.65 -6.57
CA PRO A 109 26.04 -12.60 -6.32
C PRO A 109 26.87 -12.82 -7.59
N GLU A 110 26.28 -13.41 -8.63
CA GLU A 110 26.90 -13.64 -9.95
C GLU A 110 27.06 -12.38 -10.77
N ASP A 111 26.29 -11.32 -10.49
CA ASP A 111 26.42 -10.02 -11.18
C ASP A 111 27.60 -9.24 -10.58
N THR A 112 28.80 -9.59 -11.01
CA THR A 112 30.05 -8.99 -10.50
C THR A 112 30.15 -7.50 -10.79
N THR A 113 29.60 -7.01 -11.89
CA THR A 113 29.57 -5.58 -12.23
C THR A 113 28.74 -4.82 -11.20
N PHE A 114 27.52 -5.29 -10.90
CA PHE A 114 26.68 -4.69 -9.88
C PHE A 114 27.32 -4.78 -8.49
N GLN A 115 27.92 -5.92 -8.13
CA GLN A 115 28.57 -6.08 -6.82
C GLN A 115 29.71 -5.05 -6.60
N GLN A 116 30.46 -4.73 -7.65
CA GLN A 116 31.51 -3.71 -7.59
C GLN A 116 30.94 -2.29 -7.47
N GLU A 117 29.84 -2.00 -8.15
CA GLU A 117 29.20 -0.67 -8.19
C GLU A 117 28.22 -0.44 -7.04
N PHE A 118 27.82 -1.49 -6.32
CA PHE A 118 26.75 -1.45 -5.32
C PHE A 118 26.90 -0.31 -4.29
N LYS A 119 28.09 -0.08 -3.79
CA LYS A 119 28.35 0.97 -2.78
C LYS A 119 27.98 2.36 -3.32
N GLU A 120 28.34 2.63 -4.56
CA GLU A 120 28.09 3.91 -5.22
C GLU A 120 26.60 4.04 -5.62
N LEU A 121 25.99 2.97 -6.11
CA LEU A 121 24.56 2.94 -6.43
C LEU A 121 23.70 3.13 -5.17
N SER A 122 24.07 2.51 -4.06
CA SER A 122 23.38 2.69 -2.77
C SER A 122 23.53 4.10 -2.23
N LYS A 123 24.68 4.74 -2.42
CA LYS A 123 24.89 6.15 -2.05
C LYS A 123 24.02 7.05 -2.92
N TYR A 124 24.00 6.81 -4.23
CA TYR A 124 23.17 7.57 -5.16
C TYR A 124 21.67 7.40 -4.82
N ALA A 125 21.20 6.18 -4.56
CA ALA A 125 19.81 5.91 -4.21
C ALA A 125 19.31 6.72 -3.00
N LYS A 126 20.17 6.95 -2.00
CA LYS A 126 19.85 7.78 -0.81
C LYS A 126 19.63 9.25 -1.13
N SER A 127 20.22 9.74 -2.21
CA SER A 127 20.19 11.15 -2.62
C SER A 127 19.47 11.39 -3.97
N ILE A 128 18.88 10.34 -4.56
CA ILE A 128 18.30 10.40 -5.91
C ILE A 128 17.25 11.52 -6.05
N TYR A 129 16.46 11.75 -5.02
CA TYR A 129 15.44 12.78 -4.99
C TYR A 129 16.07 14.18 -5.00
N ASP A 130 17.05 14.43 -4.13
CA ASP A 130 17.74 15.72 -3.99
C ASP A 130 18.47 16.07 -5.28
N ILE A 131 19.11 15.09 -5.91
CA ILE A 131 19.82 15.24 -7.18
C ILE A 131 18.85 15.61 -8.30
N ARG A 132 17.70 14.97 -8.39
CA ARG A 132 16.70 15.23 -9.44
C ARG A 132 16.02 16.58 -9.29
N ASN A 133 15.79 17.04 -8.08
CA ASN A 133 15.15 18.32 -7.80
C ASN A 133 16.11 19.53 -7.83
N GLY A 134 17.39 19.29 -8.15
CA GLY A 134 18.36 20.38 -8.27
C GLY A 134 18.81 20.99 -6.95
N GLU A 135 18.61 20.30 -5.84
CA GLU A 135 19.03 20.75 -4.50
C GLU A 135 20.54 20.68 -4.29
N MET A 136 21.29 20.14 -5.26
CA MET A 136 22.75 20.09 -5.24
C MET A 136 23.38 21.33 -5.89
N PRO A 137 24.53 21.83 -5.36
CA PRO A 137 25.26 22.95 -5.94
C PRO A 137 25.71 22.68 -7.39
N VAL A 138 25.51 23.65 -8.28
CA VAL A 138 25.76 23.56 -9.74
C VAL A 138 27.21 23.14 -10.10
N ARG A 139 28.18 23.39 -9.24
CA ARG A 139 29.58 22.99 -9.47
C ARG A 139 29.82 21.48 -9.39
N GLU A 140 29.07 20.78 -8.53
CA GLU A 140 29.11 19.32 -8.42
C GLU A 140 28.33 18.65 -9.55
N PHE A 141 27.37 19.38 -10.15
CA PHE A 141 26.48 18.89 -11.21
C PHE A 141 27.20 18.47 -12.49
N ARG A 142 28.25 19.18 -12.93
CA ARG A 142 28.97 18.86 -14.18
C ARG A 142 29.88 17.64 -14.06
N ALA A 143 30.59 17.50 -12.95
CA ALA A 143 31.42 16.30 -12.69
C ALA A 143 30.56 15.06 -12.42
N LEU A 144 29.31 15.26 -11.95
CA LEU A 144 28.35 14.21 -11.63
C LEU A 144 27.44 13.82 -12.80
N ALA A 145 27.41 14.55 -13.91
CA ALA A 145 26.45 14.29 -14.99
C ALA A 145 26.65 12.91 -15.64
N GLU A 146 27.86 12.51 -15.95
CA GLU A 146 28.18 11.17 -16.50
C GLU A 146 27.95 10.09 -15.43
N TYR A 147 28.38 10.34 -14.20
CA TYR A 147 28.17 9.45 -13.06
C TYR A 147 26.69 9.28 -12.77
N ARG A 148 25.93 10.38 -12.77
CA ARG A 148 24.48 10.37 -12.61
C ARG A 148 23.82 9.50 -13.68
N HIS A 149 24.13 9.71 -14.96
CA HIS A 149 23.56 8.95 -16.06
C HIS A 149 23.83 7.45 -15.92
N LYS A 150 25.06 7.08 -15.55
CA LYS A 150 25.43 5.69 -15.31
C LYS A 150 24.63 5.07 -14.13
N CYS A 151 24.53 5.78 -13.01
CA CYS A 151 23.76 5.32 -11.85
C CYS A 151 22.27 5.20 -12.17
N GLU A 152 21.70 6.17 -12.86
CA GLU A 152 20.29 6.14 -13.27
C GLU A 152 19.99 4.98 -14.21
N GLU A 153 20.85 4.68 -15.16
CA GLU A 153 20.70 3.55 -16.06
C GLU A 153 20.78 2.20 -15.33
N ALA A 154 21.74 2.04 -14.42
CA ALA A 154 21.88 0.82 -13.62
C ALA A 154 20.65 0.62 -12.69
N ILE A 155 20.25 1.68 -11.98
CA ILE A 155 19.06 1.66 -11.10
C ILE A 155 17.80 1.38 -11.92
N TYR A 156 17.65 2.00 -13.10
CA TYR A 156 16.54 1.75 -14.01
C TYR A 156 16.40 0.26 -14.36
N LYS A 157 17.51 -0.37 -14.79
CA LYS A 157 17.52 -1.79 -15.16
C LYS A 157 17.11 -2.69 -14.01
N ILE A 158 17.58 -2.39 -12.80
CA ILE A 158 17.27 -3.19 -11.62
C ILE A 158 15.85 -2.95 -11.15
N THR A 159 15.42 -1.69 -10.98
CA THR A 159 14.07 -1.37 -10.51
C THR A 159 12.98 -1.83 -11.47
N LEU A 160 13.28 -1.93 -12.78
CA LEU A 160 12.38 -2.52 -13.76
C LEU A 160 12.02 -3.97 -13.43
N LEU A 161 12.95 -4.75 -12.88
CA LEU A 161 12.71 -6.13 -12.49
C LEU A 161 11.73 -6.25 -11.30
N TYR A 162 11.59 -5.21 -10.48
CA TYR A 162 10.77 -5.14 -9.26
C TYR A 162 9.50 -4.29 -9.44
N GLY A 163 9.08 -4.04 -10.68
CA GLY A 163 7.96 -3.14 -10.99
C GLY A 163 6.70 -3.46 -10.18
N THR A 164 6.12 -2.43 -9.56
CA THR A 164 4.93 -2.54 -8.71
C THR A 164 4.20 -1.20 -8.57
N THR A 165 2.91 -1.24 -8.22
CA THR A 165 2.18 -0.09 -7.67
C THR A 165 2.40 0.02 -6.17
N MET A 166 1.89 1.05 -5.51
CA MET A 166 1.86 1.16 -4.06
C MET A 166 0.81 2.16 -3.59
N ASN A 167 0.01 1.75 -2.63
CA ASN A 167 -0.86 2.61 -1.85
C ASN A 167 -0.60 2.42 -0.36
N GLY A 168 -0.52 3.52 0.40
CA GLY A 168 -0.37 3.55 1.85
C GLY A 168 -1.42 4.44 2.50
N MET A 169 -1.93 4.05 3.67
CA MET A 169 -2.95 4.80 4.41
C MET A 169 -2.70 4.75 5.92
N VAL A 170 -2.81 5.90 6.57
CA VAL A 170 -2.89 6.04 8.02
C VAL A 170 -4.32 6.34 8.41
N VAL A 171 -4.86 5.59 9.37
CA VAL A 171 -6.21 5.78 9.92
C VAL A 171 -6.12 6.02 11.40
N THR A 172 -6.71 7.12 11.85
CA THR A 172 -6.83 7.49 13.26
C THR A 172 -8.30 7.75 13.63
N ASP A 173 -8.59 8.18 14.83
CA ASP A 173 -9.90 8.70 15.22
C ASP A 173 -10.09 10.19 14.87
N LYS A 174 -9.04 10.86 14.36
CA LYS A 174 -9.00 12.30 14.06
C LYS A 174 -8.89 12.59 12.55
N PHE A 175 -8.18 11.76 11.82
CA PHE A 175 -7.92 11.96 10.40
C PHE A 175 -7.65 10.64 9.67
N VAL A 176 -7.73 10.72 8.34
CA VAL A 176 -7.20 9.74 7.39
C VAL A 176 -6.16 10.45 6.53
N PHE A 177 -5.00 9.83 6.37
CA PHE A 177 -3.99 10.23 5.40
C PHE A 177 -3.76 9.09 4.42
N ALA A 178 -3.72 9.37 3.12
CA ALA A 178 -3.38 8.38 2.12
C ALA A 178 -2.37 8.94 1.11
N VAL A 179 -1.51 8.07 0.60
CA VAL A 179 -0.51 8.35 -0.44
C VAL A 179 -0.36 7.14 -1.32
N GLY A 180 -0.23 7.34 -2.64
CA GLY A 180 -0.11 6.20 -3.54
C GLY A 180 0.40 6.57 -4.93
N ILE A 181 0.80 5.53 -5.64
CA ILE A 181 1.15 5.51 -7.07
C ILE A 181 0.56 4.24 -7.68
N GLY A 182 -0.14 4.39 -8.78
CA GLY A 182 -0.78 3.27 -9.48
C GLY A 182 -2.30 3.40 -9.54
N ASP A 183 -2.96 2.27 -9.80
CA ASP A 183 -4.39 2.14 -10.04
C ASP A 183 -5.15 1.34 -8.96
N GLY A 184 -4.46 0.97 -7.90
CA GLY A 184 -5.10 0.40 -6.72
C GLY A 184 -6.06 1.38 -6.05
N ASP A 185 -7.02 0.85 -5.29
CA ASP A 185 -8.09 1.64 -4.71
C ASP A 185 -7.81 2.02 -3.25
N VAL A 186 -8.10 3.28 -2.93
CA VAL A 186 -8.20 3.80 -1.57
C VAL A 186 -9.59 4.41 -1.40
N VAL A 187 -10.46 3.73 -0.66
CA VAL A 187 -11.86 4.07 -0.60
C VAL A 187 -12.37 4.21 0.84
N ALA A 188 -13.35 5.09 1.01
CA ALA A 188 -14.10 5.27 2.25
C ALA A 188 -15.60 5.03 2.02
N VAL A 189 -16.26 4.34 2.94
CA VAL A 189 -17.72 4.32 3.00
C VAL A 189 -18.16 5.30 4.07
N ASN A 190 -18.81 6.38 3.66
CA ASN A 190 -19.25 7.49 4.48
C ASN A 190 -20.78 7.65 4.35
N GLY A 191 -21.50 7.01 5.26
CA GLY A 191 -22.95 6.96 5.23
C GLY A 191 -23.49 6.08 4.09
N LYS A 192 -24.07 6.70 3.07
CA LYS A 192 -24.59 6.02 1.87
C LYS A 192 -23.71 6.24 0.63
N ARG A 193 -22.53 6.81 0.81
CA ARG A 193 -21.62 7.13 -0.30
C ARG A 193 -20.36 6.29 -0.18
N VAL A 194 -19.83 5.88 -1.31
CA VAL A 194 -18.47 5.38 -1.46
C VAL A 194 -17.66 6.49 -2.09
N GLU A 195 -16.56 6.84 -1.44
CA GLU A 195 -15.70 7.94 -1.83
C GLU A 195 -14.30 7.37 -2.14
N TRP A 196 -13.81 7.56 -3.36
CA TRP A 196 -12.43 7.27 -3.71
C TRP A 196 -11.55 8.40 -3.19
N LEU A 197 -10.67 8.09 -2.24
CA LEU A 197 -9.80 9.08 -1.60
C LEU A 197 -8.60 9.44 -2.48
N LEU A 198 -8.09 8.49 -3.25
CA LEU A 198 -7.07 8.75 -4.25
C LEU A 198 -7.66 8.55 -5.66
N PRO A 199 -7.26 9.37 -6.65
CA PRO A 199 -7.67 9.17 -8.03
C PRO A 199 -7.07 7.87 -8.56
N SER A 200 -7.89 7.06 -9.25
CA SER A 200 -7.37 5.95 -10.03
C SER A 200 -6.62 6.50 -11.25
N SER A 201 -5.39 6.05 -11.48
CA SER A 201 -4.58 6.50 -12.62
C SER A 201 -5.19 6.17 -13.98
N SER A 202 -6.14 5.21 -14.04
CA SER A 202 -6.88 4.85 -15.24
C SER A 202 -7.72 6.00 -15.84
N GLN A 203 -8.00 7.06 -15.07
CA GLN A 203 -8.74 8.23 -15.55
C GLN A 203 -7.90 9.19 -16.40
N PHE A 204 -6.56 9.09 -16.38
CA PHE A 204 -5.69 10.10 -16.98
C PHE A 204 -4.67 9.57 -18.00
N SER A 205 -4.44 8.27 -18.12
CA SER A 205 -3.48 7.74 -19.10
C SER A 205 -3.77 6.29 -19.52
N THR A 206 -3.27 5.92 -20.71
CA THR A 206 -3.29 4.54 -21.23
C THR A 206 -2.25 3.62 -20.55
N SER A 207 -1.44 4.17 -19.65
CA SER A 207 -0.43 3.43 -18.87
C SER A 207 -0.53 3.80 -17.39
N THR A 208 -0.56 2.80 -16.54
CA THR A 208 -0.55 2.96 -15.08
C THR A 208 0.82 3.49 -14.62
N ALA A 209 0.82 4.61 -13.89
CA ALA A 209 2.02 5.08 -13.19
C ALA A 209 2.40 4.04 -12.12
N SER A 210 3.69 3.71 -12.03
CA SER A 210 4.15 2.65 -11.13
C SER A 210 5.59 2.84 -10.69
N LEU A 211 6.00 2.14 -9.66
CA LEU A 211 7.38 2.01 -9.22
C LEU A 211 8.15 1.11 -10.20
N CYS A 212 8.45 1.63 -11.37
CA CYS A 212 9.11 0.89 -12.42
C CYS A 212 10.00 1.83 -13.23
N GLY A 213 11.28 1.55 -13.27
CA GLY A 213 12.22 2.36 -14.06
C GLY A 213 12.20 3.84 -13.70
N ASN A 214 12.15 4.71 -14.71
CA ASN A 214 12.15 6.17 -14.50
C ASN A 214 10.88 6.73 -13.87
N PHE A 215 9.75 6.06 -14.01
CA PHE A 215 8.45 6.54 -13.50
C PHE A 215 8.34 6.43 -11.97
N GLY A 216 8.95 5.41 -11.37
CA GLY A 216 8.88 5.17 -9.93
C GLY A 216 9.60 6.19 -9.06
N VAL A 217 10.34 7.12 -9.67
CA VAL A 217 11.11 8.15 -8.96
C VAL A 217 10.67 9.57 -9.31
N MET A 218 9.50 9.73 -9.93
CA MET A 218 8.89 11.01 -10.25
C MET A 218 7.80 11.35 -9.23
N PRO A 219 8.03 12.34 -8.33
CA PRO A 219 7.07 12.70 -7.27
C PRO A 219 5.69 13.09 -7.79
N GLU A 220 5.61 13.71 -8.97
CA GLU A 220 4.37 14.12 -9.64
C GLU A 220 3.45 12.95 -10.01
N ASN A 221 3.95 11.72 -10.04
CA ASN A 221 3.15 10.52 -10.27
C ASN A 221 2.45 10.02 -9.01
N PHE A 222 2.75 10.61 -7.86
CA PHE A 222 2.13 10.25 -6.60
C PHE A 222 0.92 11.14 -6.31
N ALA A 223 -0.17 10.50 -5.88
CA ALA A 223 -1.30 11.18 -5.29
C ALA A 223 -1.23 11.09 -3.76
N SER A 224 -1.70 12.13 -3.08
CA SER A 224 -1.85 12.10 -1.62
C SER A 224 -3.03 12.95 -1.16
N ILE A 225 -3.66 12.54 -0.07
CA ILE A 225 -4.76 13.26 0.55
C ILE A 225 -4.67 13.20 2.08
N PHE A 226 -5.10 14.29 2.72
CA PHE A 226 -5.33 14.34 4.15
C PHE A 226 -6.78 14.77 4.39
N VAL A 227 -7.54 13.97 5.15
CA VAL A 227 -8.96 14.20 5.41
C VAL A 227 -9.22 14.17 6.91
N PRO A 228 -9.59 15.29 7.55
CA PRO A 228 -10.00 15.32 8.94
C PRO A 228 -11.30 14.53 9.16
N ILE A 229 -11.37 13.74 10.23
CA ILE A 229 -12.61 13.06 10.63
C ILE A 229 -13.47 14.04 11.43
N THR A 230 -14.65 14.30 10.93
CA THR A 230 -15.59 15.25 11.54
C THR A 230 -16.29 14.61 12.75
N LYS A 231 -16.15 15.22 13.95
CA LYS A 231 -16.91 14.83 15.14
C LYS A 231 -18.16 15.71 15.25
N GLY A 232 -19.33 15.10 15.22
CA GLY A 232 -20.59 15.84 15.41
C GLY A 232 -21.83 15.17 14.81
N ARG A 233 -23.01 15.71 15.12
CA ARG A 233 -24.32 15.16 14.66
C ARG A 233 -24.86 15.84 13.39
N LYS A 234 -24.32 16.99 12.98
CA LYS A 234 -24.80 17.72 11.81
C LYS A 234 -24.10 17.25 10.55
N ARG A 235 -24.84 16.64 9.64
CA ARG A 235 -24.40 16.30 8.29
C ARG A 235 -24.39 17.59 7.44
N THR A 236 -23.22 18.13 7.22
CA THR A 236 -22.95 19.11 6.17
C THR A 236 -22.29 18.38 4.99
N ASP A 237 -22.19 19.00 3.83
CA ASP A 237 -21.51 18.39 2.65
C ASP A 237 -20.03 18.08 2.91
N SER A 238 -19.43 18.71 3.93
CA SER A 238 -18.06 18.48 4.39
C SER A 238 -17.95 17.42 5.52
N PHE A 239 -19.04 16.69 5.82
CA PHE A 239 -19.04 15.70 6.91
C PHE A 239 -18.35 14.42 6.46
N PHE A 240 -17.20 14.12 7.05
CA PHE A 240 -16.44 12.89 6.82
C PHE A 240 -16.29 12.09 8.10
N GLN A 241 -17.04 10.98 8.19
CA GLN A 241 -17.00 10.03 9.31
C GLN A 241 -17.22 8.61 8.78
N PRO A 242 -16.21 8.03 8.13
CA PRO A 242 -16.37 6.77 7.43
C PRO A 242 -16.70 5.62 8.39
N GLU A 243 -17.60 4.74 7.95
CA GLU A 243 -17.90 3.46 8.60
C GLU A 243 -16.78 2.45 8.37
N ILE A 244 -16.29 2.38 7.14
CA ILE A 244 -15.12 1.57 6.76
C ILE A 244 -14.19 2.37 5.85
N LEU A 245 -12.93 2.04 5.92
CA LEU A 245 -11.87 2.48 5.02
C LEU A 245 -11.22 1.24 4.44
N MET A 246 -10.95 1.24 3.15
CA MET A 246 -10.31 0.10 2.48
C MET A 246 -9.21 0.59 1.54
N ILE A 247 -8.17 -0.18 1.48
CA ILE A 247 -7.08 -0.10 0.50
C ILE A 247 -6.98 -1.45 -0.20
N SER A 248 -6.90 -1.47 -1.51
CA SER A 248 -6.78 -2.71 -2.28
C SER A 248 -5.97 -2.53 -3.56
N THR A 249 -5.47 -3.64 -4.09
CA THR A 249 -5.02 -3.72 -5.48
C THR A 249 -6.24 -3.64 -6.42
N ASP A 250 -6.01 -3.28 -7.67
CA ASP A 250 -7.07 -3.08 -8.68
C ASP A 250 -7.83 -4.38 -8.99
N GLY A 251 -7.18 -5.55 -8.82
CA GLY A 251 -7.80 -6.86 -9.02
C GLY A 251 -9.08 -7.07 -8.21
N LEU A 252 -9.23 -6.41 -7.04
CA LEU A 252 -10.47 -6.49 -6.27
C LEU A 252 -11.62 -5.76 -6.98
N ARG A 253 -11.43 -4.50 -7.39
CA ARG A 253 -12.47 -3.74 -8.11
C ARG A 253 -12.76 -4.34 -9.47
N ASN A 254 -11.72 -4.71 -10.20
CA ASN A 254 -11.82 -5.31 -11.53
C ASN A 254 -12.46 -6.71 -11.53
N ALA A 255 -12.64 -7.34 -10.36
CA ALA A 255 -13.42 -8.57 -10.23
C ALA A 255 -14.96 -8.34 -10.28
N PHE A 256 -15.41 -7.09 -10.24
CA PHE A 256 -16.84 -6.73 -10.36
C PHE A 256 -17.18 -6.30 -11.80
N LEU A 257 -18.47 -6.35 -12.14
CA LEU A 257 -18.95 -5.97 -13.46
C LEU A 257 -18.89 -4.45 -13.70
N SER A 258 -18.93 -3.65 -12.63
CA SER A 258 -18.82 -2.20 -12.70
C SER A 258 -18.40 -1.60 -11.35
N ASP A 259 -17.99 -0.33 -11.37
CA ASP A 259 -17.67 0.43 -10.17
C ASP A 259 -18.88 0.57 -9.23
N GLU A 260 -20.09 0.65 -9.76
CA GLU A 260 -21.33 0.68 -8.99
C GLU A 260 -21.54 -0.63 -8.23
N ALA A 261 -21.33 -1.78 -8.89
CA ALA A 261 -21.46 -3.10 -8.26
C ALA A 261 -20.41 -3.30 -7.14
N PHE A 262 -19.20 -2.78 -7.34
CA PHE A 262 -18.17 -2.75 -6.31
C PHE A 262 -18.58 -1.84 -5.15
N ALA A 263 -19.06 -0.63 -5.43
CA ALA A 263 -19.52 0.33 -4.41
C ALA A 263 -20.69 -0.22 -3.60
N GLU A 264 -21.69 -0.85 -4.25
CA GLU A 264 -22.81 -1.52 -3.58
C GLU A 264 -22.31 -2.58 -2.59
N LYS A 265 -21.30 -3.37 -2.99
CA LYS A 265 -20.71 -4.39 -2.11
C LYS A 265 -20.01 -3.78 -0.89
N LEU A 266 -19.33 -2.66 -1.06
CA LEU A 266 -18.71 -1.94 0.07
C LEU A 266 -19.76 -1.39 1.04
N LEU A 267 -20.89 -0.88 0.53
CA LEU A 267 -22.03 -0.45 1.35
C LEU A 267 -22.63 -1.60 2.15
N GLU A 268 -22.81 -2.79 1.55
CA GLU A 268 -23.26 -4.00 2.25
C GLU A 268 -22.29 -4.38 3.38
N ILE A 269 -21.00 -4.38 3.11
CA ILE A 269 -19.96 -4.68 4.11
C ILE A 269 -20.04 -3.68 5.27
N ALA A 270 -20.11 -2.38 4.99
CA ALA A 270 -20.23 -1.34 6.01
C ALA A 270 -21.49 -1.53 6.87
N GLN A 271 -22.64 -1.84 6.24
CA GLN A 271 -23.87 -2.13 6.95
C GLN A 271 -23.78 -3.36 7.86
N SER A 272 -23.06 -4.41 7.43
CA SER A 272 -22.84 -5.60 8.26
C SER A 272 -22.05 -5.27 9.53
N PHE A 273 -21.01 -4.46 9.42
CA PHE A 273 -20.26 -3.98 10.59
C PHE A 273 -21.15 -3.13 11.52
N LYS A 274 -21.94 -2.23 10.97
CA LYS A 274 -22.85 -1.36 11.72
C LYS A 274 -23.93 -2.15 12.48
N LYS A 275 -24.44 -3.24 11.91
CA LYS A 275 -25.42 -4.14 12.54
C LYS A 275 -24.80 -5.10 13.56
N GLY A 276 -23.47 -5.13 13.70
CA GLY A 276 -22.74 -6.04 14.58
C GLY A 276 -22.39 -7.40 13.96
N ASP A 277 -22.73 -7.61 12.68
CA ASP A 277 -22.48 -8.84 11.91
C ASP A 277 -21.11 -8.85 11.20
N GLY A 278 -20.30 -7.82 11.40
CA GLY A 278 -18.96 -7.71 10.79
C GLY A 278 -18.05 -8.93 11.04
N LYS A 279 -18.31 -9.69 12.14
CA LYS A 279 -17.62 -10.97 12.39
C LYS A 279 -17.80 -11.98 11.27
N ASN A 280 -18.98 -12.02 10.66
CA ASN A 280 -19.29 -12.95 9.59
C ASN A 280 -18.49 -12.59 8.34
N PHE A 281 -18.40 -11.30 8.00
CA PHE A 281 -17.53 -10.84 6.92
C PHE A 281 -16.08 -11.22 7.19
N VAL A 282 -15.54 -10.91 8.37
CA VAL A 282 -14.16 -11.22 8.74
C VAL A 282 -13.85 -12.70 8.62
N ARG A 283 -14.74 -13.56 9.11
CA ARG A 283 -14.59 -15.02 9.05
C ARG A 283 -14.56 -15.53 7.61
N ASN A 284 -15.39 -14.97 6.77
CA ASN A 284 -15.58 -15.40 5.39
C ASN A 284 -14.77 -14.60 4.37
N SER A 285 -14.01 -13.57 4.81
CA SER A 285 -13.31 -12.64 3.90
C SER A 285 -12.30 -13.34 3.00
N LYS A 286 -11.62 -14.39 3.49
CA LYS A 286 -10.69 -15.18 2.66
C LYS A 286 -11.45 -15.88 1.53
N ARG A 287 -12.49 -16.64 1.86
CA ARG A 287 -13.34 -17.30 0.86
C ARG A 287 -13.97 -16.29 -0.10
N TRP A 288 -14.38 -15.15 0.40
CA TRP A 288 -14.98 -14.09 -0.44
C TRP A 288 -14.02 -13.62 -1.53
N ILE A 289 -12.75 -13.33 -1.22
CA ILE A 289 -11.78 -12.90 -2.25
C ILE A 289 -11.37 -14.04 -3.18
N GLU A 290 -11.30 -15.28 -2.67
CA GLU A 290 -11.05 -16.47 -3.51
C GLU A 290 -12.16 -16.65 -4.55
N GLU A 291 -13.44 -16.50 -4.13
CA GLU A 291 -14.59 -16.52 -5.04
C GLU A 291 -14.54 -15.33 -6.03
N ARG A 292 -14.14 -14.13 -5.59
CA ARG A 292 -13.97 -12.98 -6.48
C ARG A 292 -12.88 -13.20 -7.51
N SER A 293 -11.72 -13.71 -7.10
CA SER A 293 -10.65 -14.08 -8.03
C SER A 293 -11.06 -15.18 -9.01
N MET A 294 -11.82 -16.17 -8.56
CA MET A 294 -12.22 -17.31 -9.41
C MET A 294 -13.32 -16.95 -10.41
N TYR A 295 -14.34 -16.23 -9.98
CA TYR A 295 -15.57 -15.97 -10.75
C TYR A 295 -15.71 -14.51 -11.20
N GLY A 296 -14.74 -13.65 -10.85
CA GLY A 296 -14.73 -12.26 -11.24
C GLY A 296 -14.30 -12.06 -12.70
N VAL A 297 -14.44 -10.82 -13.18
CA VAL A 297 -14.21 -10.47 -14.58
C VAL A 297 -12.75 -10.69 -15.00
N THR A 298 -11.80 -10.23 -14.21
CA THR A 298 -10.37 -10.29 -14.55
C THR A 298 -9.69 -11.59 -14.13
N GLN A 299 -10.15 -12.21 -13.06
CA GLN A 299 -9.52 -13.39 -12.44
C GLN A 299 -8.08 -13.13 -11.99
N ASP A 300 -7.79 -11.91 -11.56
CA ASP A 300 -6.47 -11.44 -11.18
C ASP A 300 -6.14 -11.71 -9.70
N ASP A 301 -4.89 -11.43 -9.32
CA ASP A 301 -4.48 -11.37 -7.93
C ASP A 301 -5.33 -10.33 -7.18
N ILE A 302 -5.57 -10.56 -5.90
CA ILE A 302 -6.30 -9.62 -5.05
C ILE A 302 -5.60 -9.51 -3.71
N ALA A 303 -5.26 -8.28 -3.32
CA ALA A 303 -4.87 -7.95 -1.95
C ALA A 303 -5.71 -6.78 -1.45
N PHE A 304 -6.15 -6.84 -0.17
CA PHE A 304 -6.83 -5.73 0.45
C PHE A 304 -6.58 -5.66 1.96
N SER A 305 -6.72 -4.47 2.50
CA SER A 305 -6.85 -4.20 3.94
C SER A 305 -8.05 -3.29 4.17
N LEU A 306 -8.88 -3.65 5.14
CA LEU A 306 -10.09 -2.92 5.52
C LEU A 306 -10.04 -2.60 7.01
N CYS A 307 -10.28 -1.34 7.34
CA CYS A 307 -10.43 -0.85 8.70
C CYS A 307 -11.87 -0.40 8.95
N SER A 308 -12.48 -0.86 10.07
CA SER A 308 -13.81 -0.42 10.51
C SER A 308 -13.71 0.32 11.82
N LYS A 309 -14.49 1.40 11.96
CA LYS A 309 -14.67 2.11 13.23
C LYS A 309 -15.44 1.27 14.26
N TYR A 310 -16.22 0.29 13.80
CA TYR A 310 -17.01 -0.57 14.67
C TYR A 310 -16.15 -1.66 15.28
N THR A 311 -16.16 -1.74 16.61
CA THR A 311 -15.43 -2.78 17.34
C THR A 311 -16.16 -4.12 17.23
N VAL A 312 -15.50 -5.14 16.71
CA VAL A 312 -16.03 -6.50 16.70
C VAL A 312 -15.63 -7.18 18.00
N LYS A 313 -16.58 -7.32 18.95
CA LYS A 313 -16.34 -8.08 20.18
C LYS A 313 -16.23 -9.58 19.85
N ILE A 314 -15.01 -10.09 19.73
CA ILE A 314 -14.76 -11.53 19.66
C ILE A 314 -14.87 -12.04 21.10
N LYS A 315 -15.92 -12.85 21.42
CA LYS A 315 -15.92 -13.62 22.67
C LYS A 315 -14.74 -14.58 22.59
N GLN A 316 -13.70 -14.33 23.36
CA GLN A 316 -12.69 -15.34 23.63
C GLN A 316 -13.40 -16.48 24.36
N THR A 317 -13.60 -17.58 23.66
CA THR A 317 -14.00 -18.83 24.29
C THR A 317 -12.78 -19.32 25.06
N GLN A 318 -12.69 -18.96 26.33
CA GLN A 318 -11.74 -19.60 27.23
C GLN A 318 -12.07 -21.09 27.24
N ARG A 319 -11.30 -21.88 26.51
CA ARG A 319 -11.22 -23.34 26.74
C ARG A 319 -10.50 -23.52 28.09
N VAL A 320 -11.27 -23.52 29.16
CA VAL A 320 -10.81 -24.05 30.43
C VAL A 320 -10.56 -25.55 30.21
N LYS A 321 -9.30 -25.93 30.05
CA LYS A 321 -8.89 -27.31 30.20
C LYS A 321 -9.14 -27.68 31.68
N LYS A 322 -10.23 -28.39 31.96
CA LYS A 322 -10.35 -29.12 33.21
C LYS A 322 -9.25 -30.19 33.20
N SER A 323 -8.20 -29.96 33.95
CA SER A 323 -7.27 -31.02 34.36
C SER A 323 -8.08 -31.97 35.27
N LYS A 324 -8.31 -33.16 34.80
CA LYS A 324 -8.68 -34.28 35.71
C LYS A 324 -7.43 -34.57 36.50
N THR A 325 -7.43 -34.21 37.76
CA THR A 325 -6.63 -34.90 38.79
C THR A 325 -7.31 -36.22 39.04
N GLU A 326 -6.70 -37.30 38.58
CA GLU A 326 -6.97 -38.65 39.09
C GLU A 326 -6.13 -38.82 40.35
N ASP A 327 -6.81 -38.84 41.50
CA ASP A 327 -6.27 -39.37 42.74
C ASP A 327 -6.30 -40.90 42.65
N ALA A 328 -5.15 -41.51 42.86
CA ALA A 328 -5.02 -42.84 43.40
C ALA A 328 -3.70 -42.94 44.19
#